data_035ec20baa8d8f81bfa30fbe6df1281e
#
_entry.id   035ec20baa8d8f81bfa30fbe6df1281e
#
_cell.length_a   1.000
_cell.length_b   1.000
_cell.length_c   1.000
_cell.angle_alpha   90.00
_cell.angle_beta   90.00
_cell.angle_gamma   90.00
#
_symmetry.space_group_name_H-M   'P 1'
#
loop_
_entity.id
_entity.type
_entity.pdbx_description
1 polymer ?
#
loop_
_entity_poly.entity_id
_entity_poly.type
_entity_poly.pdbx_seq_one_letter_code
_entity_poly.pdbx_strand_id
1 'polypeptide(L)'
;MNLLMKIVIIEDEIPARKKIKRFLDDLNVPITIITEISTIEEANIFLTAKPELDLIISDIELLDGNAFEIYSKNKVTCPIIFTTAYNQYLMDAFETNGIEYLLKPFSFERFKKAWDKFLLLRKTAVTNHTILNKLDQLLKNPIEKSTTKKRFTINTPKEIYFIETENIVFFRAEEGVVFAIDIFSKKHLLNQNTLKDIELLLETESFFRINRSEIVHKKHIQKIEKYSKNSLAIKFL
;
A
#
# COMPACT_ATOMS: atom_id res chain seq x y z
N MET A 1 -1.86 -23.37 19.39
CA MET A 1 -3.16 -22.73 19.63
C MET A 1 -3.66 -22.18 18.31
N ASN A 2 -4.71 -22.79 17.73
CA ASN A 2 -5.37 -22.19 16.56
C ASN A 2 -6.16 -20.98 17.06
N LEU A 3 -5.60 -19.77 16.91
CA LEU A 3 -6.31 -18.53 17.22
C LEU A 3 -7.44 -18.37 16.21
N LEU A 4 -8.65 -18.18 16.72
CA LEU A 4 -9.85 -17.85 15.96
C LEU A 4 -9.63 -16.53 15.21
N MET A 5 -9.74 -16.53 13.88
CA MET A 5 -9.50 -15.34 13.06
C MET A 5 -10.73 -14.44 13.02
N LYS A 6 -10.58 -13.18 13.38
CA LYS A 6 -11.63 -12.17 13.43
C LYS A 6 -11.71 -11.41 12.09
N ILE A 7 -12.79 -11.58 11.37
CA ILE A 7 -12.98 -11.01 10.03
C ILE A 7 -14.19 -10.07 10.02
N VAL A 8 -14.08 -8.99 9.25
CA VAL A 8 -15.21 -8.11 8.90
C VAL A 8 -15.45 -8.17 7.41
N ILE A 9 -16.72 -8.21 7.02
CA ILE A 9 -17.16 -8.14 5.61
C ILE A 9 -17.86 -6.81 5.42
N ILE A 10 -17.38 -5.99 4.47
CA ILE A 10 -17.99 -4.73 4.05
C ILE A 10 -18.47 -4.93 2.61
N GLU A 11 -19.77 -5.10 2.44
CA GLU A 11 -20.38 -5.47 1.14
C GLU A 11 -21.89 -5.18 1.24
N ASP A 12 -22.45 -4.38 0.38
CA ASP A 12 -23.85 -4.01 0.39
C ASP A 12 -24.74 -5.06 -0.30
N GLU A 13 -24.21 -5.79 -1.29
CA GLU A 13 -24.93 -6.81 -2.01
C GLU A 13 -25.07 -8.12 -1.21
N ILE A 14 -26.29 -8.46 -0.80
CA ILE A 14 -26.59 -9.71 -0.06
C ILE A 14 -26.07 -10.97 -0.77
N PRO A 15 -26.23 -11.14 -2.11
CA PRO A 15 -25.69 -12.31 -2.81
C PRO A 15 -24.17 -12.40 -2.75
N ALA A 16 -23.45 -11.28 -2.87
CA ALA A 16 -21.99 -11.23 -2.79
C ALA A 16 -21.52 -11.57 -1.38
N ARG A 17 -22.14 -11.02 -0.33
CA ARG A 17 -21.86 -11.40 1.07
C ARG A 17 -22.06 -12.91 1.30
N LYS A 18 -23.17 -13.47 0.87
CA LYS A 18 -23.43 -14.92 1.00
C LYS A 18 -22.37 -15.75 0.31
N LYS A 19 -21.90 -15.31 -0.86
CA LYS A 19 -20.84 -15.98 -1.61
C LYS A 19 -19.50 -15.93 -0.86
N ILE A 20 -19.12 -14.77 -0.32
CA ILE A 20 -17.91 -14.62 0.48
C ILE A 20 -17.96 -15.52 1.73
N LYS A 21 -19.09 -15.52 2.45
CA LYS A 21 -19.30 -16.38 3.64
C LYS A 21 -19.13 -17.86 3.29
N ARG A 22 -19.78 -18.33 2.22
CA ARG A 22 -19.61 -19.71 1.76
C ARG A 22 -18.17 -20.03 1.44
N PHE A 23 -17.43 -19.12 0.79
CA PHE A 23 -16.02 -19.33 0.51
C PHE A 23 -15.16 -19.38 1.78
N LEU A 24 -15.48 -18.56 2.80
CA LEU A 24 -14.82 -18.63 4.11
C LEU A 24 -15.11 -19.97 4.80
N ASP A 25 -16.34 -20.49 4.73
CA ASP A 25 -16.73 -21.78 5.28
C ASP A 25 -15.99 -22.93 4.56
N ASP A 26 -15.87 -22.86 3.24
CA ASP A 26 -15.17 -23.86 2.40
C ASP A 26 -13.64 -23.92 2.70
N LEU A 27 -13.05 -22.91 3.34
CA LEU A 27 -11.65 -22.94 3.76
C LEU A 27 -11.40 -23.91 4.93
N ASN A 28 -12.42 -24.32 5.68
CA ASN A 28 -12.34 -25.22 6.83
C ASN A 28 -11.29 -24.78 7.89
N VAL A 29 -11.23 -23.50 8.20
CA VAL A 29 -10.35 -22.90 9.20
C VAL A 29 -11.17 -22.15 10.27
N PRO A 30 -10.66 -22.02 11.51
CA PRO A 30 -11.40 -21.35 12.58
C PRO A 30 -11.49 -19.84 12.32
N ILE A 31 -12.65 -19.39 11.86
CA ILE A 31 -12.98 -17.99 11.52
C ILE A 31 -14.19 -17.53 12.32
N THR A 32 -14.19 -16.30 12.78
CA THR A 32 -15.36 -15.58 13.26
C THR A 32 -15.58 -14.31 12.44
N ILE A 33 -16.74 -14.22 11.81
CA ILE A 33 -17.20 -12.97 11.21
C ILE A 33 -17.75 -12.10 12.35
N ILE A 34 -17.03 -11.03 12.65
CA ILE A 34 -17.40 -10.10 13.76
C ILE A 34 -18.64 -9.32 13.41
N THR A 35 -18.72 -8.82 12.18
CA THR A 35 -19.88 -8.10 11.66
C THR A 35 -19.88 -8.09 10.14
N GLU A 36 -21.07 -7.88 9.57
CA GLU A 36 -21.31 -7.62 8.15
C GLU A 36 -21.84 -6.19 8.05
N ILE A 37 -21.18 -5.37 7.24
CA ILE A 37 -21.41 -3.93 7.10
C ILE A 37 -21.84 -3.66 5.68
N SER A 38 -22.81 -2.77 5.48
CA SER A 38 -23.42 -2.49 4.17
C SER A 38 -23.16 -1.07 3.68
N THR A 39 -22.68 -0.17 4.53
CA THR A 39 -22.53 1.25 4.22
C THR A 39 -21.20 1.81 4.72
N ILE A 40 -20.75 2.90 4.10
CA ILE A 40 -19.57 3.65 4.53
C ILE A 40 -19.77 4.22 5.95
N GLU A 41 -20.97 4.70 6.25
CA GLU A 41 -21.30 5.26 7.56
C GLU A 41 -21.14 4.21 8.65
N GLU A 42 -21.75 3.02 8.51
CA GLU A 42 -21.62 1.91 9.46
C GLU A 42 -20.15 1.50 9.64
N ALA A 43 -19.38 1.42 8.52
CA ALA A 43 -17.98 1.06 8.55
C ALA A 43 -17.14 2.09 9.31
N ASN A 44 -17.37 3.38 9.12
CA ASN A 44 -16.71 4.45 9.86
C ASN A 44 -16.99 4.36 11.37
N ILE A 45 -18.26 4.18 11.75
CA ILE A 45 -18.65 4.03 13.17
C ILE A 45 -17.92 2.82 13.78
N PHE A 46 -17.98 1.67 13.12
CA PHE A 46 -17.36 0.43 13.60
C PHE A 46 -15.84 0.55 13.76
N LEU A 47 -15.15 1.10 12.75
CA LEU A 47 -13.67 1.20 12.76
C LEU A 47 -13.16 2.30 13.70
N THR A 48 -13.96 3.32 14.01
CA THR A 48 -13.61 4.34 15.02
C THR A 48 -13.37 3.72 16.40
N ALA A 49 -14.05 2.63 16.73
CA ALA A 49 -13.83 1.88 17.97
C ALA A 49 -12.51 1.09 18.00
N LYS A 50 -11.75 1.08 16.88
CA LYS A 50 -10.47 0.37 16.71
C LYS A 50 -10.55 -1.10 17.13
N PRO A 51 -11.49 -1.88 16.57
CA PRO A 51 -11.62 -3.29 16.91
C PRO A 51 -10.37 -4.08 16.51
N GLU A 52 -10.05 -5.12 17.29
CA GLU A 52 -9.01 -6.07 16.92
C GLU A 52 -9.50 -6.98 15.79
N LEU A 53 -8.95 -6.81 14.61
CA LEU A 53 -9.28 -7.55 13.40
C LEU A 53 -8.03 -8.21 12.80
N ASP A 54 -8.22 -9.41 12.27
CA ASP A 54 -7.19 -10.11 11.50
C ASP A 54 -7.27 -9.77 10.01
N LEU A 55 -8.47 -9.54 9.47
CA LEU A 55 -8.70 -9.28 8.04
C LEU A 55 -9.99 -8.49 7.83
N ILE A 56 -9.99 -7.60 6.85
CA ILE A 56 -11.19 -6.99 6.28
C ILE A 56 -11.36 -7.52 4.84
N ILE A 57 -12.56 -7.94 4.47
CA ILE A 57 -12.95 -8.18 3.07
C ILE A 57 -13.93 -7.07 2.70
N SER A 58 -13.55 -6.21 1.76
CA SER A 58 -14.30 -4.99 1.46
C SER A 58 -14.60 -4.85 -0.01
N ASP A 59 -15.88 -4.67 -0.35
CA ASP A 59 -16.19 -4.06 -1.64
C ASP A 59 -15.64 -2.64 -1.68
N ILE A 60 -15.27 -2.18 -2.87
CA ILE A 60 -14.82 -0.82 -3.11
C ILE A 60 -16.01 0.11 -3.36
N GLU A 61 -17.01 -0.35 -4.09
CA GLU A 61 -18.21 0.43 -4.36
C GLU A 61 -19.38 -0.07 -3.52
N LEU A 62 -19.81 0.78 -2.60
CA LEU A 62 -20.99 0.60 -1.78
C LEU A 62 -22.11 1.55 -2.25
N LEU A 63 -23.37 1.27 -1.91
CA LEU A 63 -24.51 2.10 -2.30
C LEU A 63 -24.39 3.57 -1.92
N ASP A 64 -23.66 3.87 -0.84
CA ASP A 64 -23.47 5.22 -0.30
C ASP A 64 -22.12 5.85 -0.64
N GLY A 65 -21.29 5.20 -1.52
CA GLY A 65 -20.05 5.77 -2.04
C GLY A 65 -18.89 4.80 -2.16
N ASN A 66 -17.66 5.35 -2.13
CA ASN A 66 -16.43 4.58 -2.33
C ASN A 66 -15.77 4.22 -1.00
N ALA A 67 -15.46 2.93 -0.78
CA ALA A 67 -14.89 2.42 0.46
C ALA A 67 -13.49 2.99 0.78
N PHE A 68 -12.75 3.56 -0.17
CA PHE A 68 -11.48 4.25 0.13
C PHE A 68 -11.67 5.45 1.05
N GLU A 69 -12.87 6.04 1.10
CA GLU A 69 -13.19 7.07 2.09
C GLU A 69 -13.12 6.55 3.52
N ILE A 70 -13.46 5.27 3.75
CA ILE A 70 -13.36 4.62 5.05
C ILE A 70 -11.89 4.58 5.48
N TYR A 71 -11.02 4.13 4.58
CA TYR A 71 -9.60 3.89 4.86
C TYR A 71 -8.76 5.17 4.89
N SER A 72 -9.24 6.24 4.26
CA SER A 72 -8.64 7.57 4.40
C SER A 72 -8.91 8.21 5.76
N LYS A 73 -10.09 7.97 6.32
CA LYS A 73 -10.54 8.52 7.62
C LYS A 73 -10.10 7.67 8.82
N ASN A 74 -9.97 6.34 8.61
CA ASN A 74 -9.65 5.39 9.68
C ASN A 74 -8.30 4.72 9.43
N LYS A 75 -7.40 4.80 10.41
CA LYS A 75 -6.12 4.09 10.35
C LYS A 75 -6.32 2.61 10.64
N VAL A 76 -6.57 1.83 9.59
CA VAL A 76 -6.68 0.38 9.64
C VAL A 76 -5.29 -0.25 9.61
N THR A 77 -5.00 -1.17 10.54
CA THR A 77 -3.69 -1.85 10.64
C THR A 77 -3.72 -3.28 10.14
N CYS A 78 -4.90 -3.91 10.07
CA CYS A 78 -5.04 -5.26 9.53
C CYS A 78 -5.04 -5.26 7.99
N PRO A 79 -4.66 -6.37 7.35
CA PRO A 79 -4.76 -6.56 5.91
C PRO A 79 -6.19 -6.40 5.38
N ILE A 80 -6.31 -5.95 4.13
CA ILE A 80 -7.59 -5.80 3.44
C ILE A 80 -7.54 -6.58 2.12
N ILE A 81 -8.55 -7.41 1.86
CA ILE A 81 -8.84 -7.99 0.55
C ILE A 81 -9.97 -7.18 -0.06
N PHE A 82 -9.70 -6.48 -1.15
CA PHE A 82 -10.71 -5.74 -1.87
C PHE A 82 -11.46 -6.62 -2.87
N THR A 83 -12.78 -6.40 -2.97
CA THR A 83 -13.64 -6.97 -4.02
C THR A 83 -14.28 -5.82 -4.80
N THR A 84 -14.49 -5.96 -6.11
CA THR A 84 -15.16 -4.94 -6.92
C THR A 84 -15.52 -5.46 -8.30
N ALA A 85 -16.46 -4.80 -8.96
CA ALA A 85 -16.82 -5.04 -10.37
C ALA A 85 -15.89 -4.28 -11.35
N TYR A 86 -15.01 -3.38 -10.89
CA TYR A 86 -14.28 -2.43 -11.73
C TYR A 86 -12.75 -2.55 -11.57
N ASN A 87 -12.04 -2.48 -12.70
CA ASN A 87 -10.57 -2.56 -12.73
C ASN A 87 -9.85 -1.25 -12.34
N GLN A 88 -10.54 -0.12 -12.41
CA GLN A 88 -9.94 1.20 -12.25
C GLN A 88 -9.39 1.49 -10.85
N TYR A 89 -9.90 0.83 -9.82
CA TYR A 89 -9.54 1.06 -8.41
C TYR A 89 -8.33 0.24 -7.92
N LEU A 90 -7.67 -0.50 -8.82
CA LEU A 90 -6.54 -1.34 -8.46
C LEU A 90 -5.40 -0.55 -7.81
N MET A 91 -5.18 0.69 -8.25
CA MET A 91 -4.10 1.54 -7.74
C MET A 91 -4.39 2.05 -6.33
N ASP A 92 -5.63 2.50 -6.08
CA ASP A 92 -6.03 3.04 -4.78
C ASP A 92 -5.98 1.95 -3.69
N ALA A 93 -6.27 0.69 -4.06
CA ALA A 93 -6.17 -0.45 -3.16
C ALA A 93 -4.73 -0.67 -2.64
N PHE A 94 -3.71 -0.37 -3.44
CA PHE A 94 -2.30 -0.50 -3.04
C PHE A 94 -1.80 0.66 -2.16
N GLU A 95 -2.49 1.79 -2.11
CA GLU A 95 -2.17 2.91 -1.22
C GLU A 95 -2.68 2.69 0.22
N THR A 96 -3.54 1.69 0.40
CA THR A 96 -4.07 1.25 1.69
C THR A 96 -3.33 0.00 2.18
N ASN A 97 -3.84 -0.66 3.22
CA ASN A 97 -3.39 -2.00 3.65
C ASN A 97 -3.97 -3.12 2.75
N GLY A 98 -4.34 -2.82 1.52
CA GLY A 98 -4.81 -3.79 0.53
C GLY A 98 -3.72 -4.80 0.18
N ILE A 99 -3.98 -6.07 0.47
CA ILE A 99 -3.05 -7.15 0.15
C ILE A 99 -3.43 -7.87 -1.14
N GLU A 100 -4.69 -7.80 -1.53
CA GLU A 100 -5.21 -8.46 -2.73
C GLU A 100 -6.46 -7.76 -3.25
N TYR A 101 -6.74 -7.97 -4.54
CA TYR A 101 -7.83 -7.37 -5.29
C TYR A 101 -8.57 -8.44 -6.08
N LEU A 102 -9.86 -8.60 -5.85
CA LEU A 102 -10.71 -9.62 -6.46
C LEU A 102 -11.76 -8.96 -7.36
N LEU A 103 -11.59 -9.11 -8.67
CA LEU A 103 -12.57 -8.63 -9.64
C LEU A 103 -13.77 -9.56 -9.66
N LYS A 104 -14.96 -9.00 -9.42
CA LYS A 104 -16.24 -9.74 -9.52
C LYS A 104 -16.62 -10.01 -11.00
N PRO A 105 -17.11 -11.21 -11.33
CA PRO A 105 -17.27 -12.39 -10.48
C PRO A 105 -15.97 -13.16 -10.33
N PHE A 106 -15.58 -13.54 -9.11
CA PHE A 106 -14.39 -14.35 -8.82
C PHE A 106 -14.77 -15.78 -8.39
N SER A 107 -13.89 -16.75 -8.68
CA SER A 107 -14.04 -18.15 -8.28
C SER A 107 -13.50 -18.40 -6.87
N PHE A 108 -13.82 -19.57 -6.29
CA PHE A 108 -13.27 -20.01 -5.01
C PHE A 108 -11.73 -20.12 -5.07
N GLU A 109 -11.17 -20.65 -6.18
CA GLU A 109 -9.72 -20.77 -6.36
C GLU A 109 -9.03 -19.40 -6.33
N ARG A 110 -9.66 -18.37 -6.93
CA ARG A 110 -9.13 -17.00 -6.90
C ARG A 110 -9.20 -16.40 -5.49
N PHE A 111 -10.31 -16.62 -4.78
CA PHE A 111 -10.50 -16.23 -3.39
C PHE A 111 -9.48 -16.93 -2.48
N LYS A 112 -9.29 -18.25 -2.66
CA LYS A 112 -8.32 -19.04 -1.91
C LYS A 112 -6.90 -18.54 -2.08
N LYS A 113 -6.48 -18.12 -3.28
CA LYS A 113 -5.17 -17.50 -3.50
C LYS A 113 -4.99 -16.21 -2.70
N ALA A 114 -6.03 -15.38 -2.62
CA ALA A 114 -6.01 -14.16 -1.79
C ALA A 114 -5.90 -14.51 -0.30
N TRP A 115 -6.62 -15.52 0.13
CA TRP A 115 -6.56 -16.06 1.49
C TRP A 115 -5.18 -16.63 1.83
N ASP A 116 -4.58 -17.44 0.96
CA ASP A 116 -3.25 -18.02 1.18
C ASP A 116 -2.17 -16.90 1.30
N LYS A 117 -2.31 -15.83 0.53
CA LYS A 117 -1.46 -14.62 0.64
C LYS A 117 -1.63 -13.93 2.00
N PHE A 118 -2.86 -13.78 2.47
CA PHE A 118 -3.15 -13.26 3.81
C PHE A 118 -2.46 -14.11 4.89
N LEU A 119 -2.59 -15.44 4.83
CA LEU A 119 -1.96 -16.35 5.80
C LEU A 119 -0.43 -16.23 5.78
N LEU A 120 0.18 -16.09 4.61
CA LEU A 120 1.63 -15.89 4.48
C LEU A 120 2.09 -14.61 5.18
N LEU A 121 1.41 -13.49 4.92
CA LEU A 121 1.71 -12.20 5.55
C LEU A 121 1.51 -12.24 7.07
N ARG A 122 0.44 -12.90 7.53
CA ARG A 122 0.18 -13.09 8.97
C ARG A 122 1.28 -13.90 9.66
N LYS A 123 1.77 -14.98 9.04
CA LYS A 123 2.90 -15.78 9.58
C LYS A 123 4.18 -14.93 9.68
N THR A 124 4.48 -14.15 8.67
CA THR A 124 5.67 -13.28 8.64
C THR A 124 5.58 -12.18 9.72
N ALA A 125 4.40 -11.58 9.93
CA ALA A 125 4.17 -10.60 10.99
C ALA A 125 4.38 -11.19 12.39
N VAL A 126 3.89 -12.41 12.66
CA VAL A 126 4.08 -13.11 13.95
C VAL A 126 5.56 -13.43 14.18
N THR A 127 6.29 -13.86 13.15
CA THR A 127 7.73 -14.16 13.24
C THR A 127 8.53 -12.89 13.50
N ASN A 128 8.20 -11.79 12.82
CA ASN A 128 8.84 -10.49 13.03
C ASN A 128 8.52 -9.91 14.43
N HIS A 129 7.31 -10.08 14.95
CA HIS A 129 6.97 -9.68 16.33
C HIS A 129 7.79 -10.42 17.38
N THR A 130 8.06 -11.73 17.15
CA THR A 130 8.88 -12.53 18.07
C THR A 130 10.37 -12.14 18.00
N ILE A 131 10.86 -11.77 16.80
CA ILE A 131 12.23 -11.27 16.59
C ILE A 131 12.35 -9.85 17.13
N LEU A 132 11.36 -8.98 16.87
CA LEU A 132 11.34 -7.59 17.36
C LEU A 132 11.23 -7.52 18.89
N ASN A 133 10.42 -8.38 19.53
CA ASN A 133 10.37 -8.45 20.99
C ASN A 133 11.68 -8.94 21.63
N LYS A 134 12.43 -9.79 20.93
CA LYS A 134 13.80 -10.15 21.36
C LYS A 134 14.83 -9.05 21.12
N LEU A 135 14.64 -8.25 20.06
CA LEU A 135 15.47 -7.06 19.77
C LEU A 135 15.14 -5.87 20.69
N ASP A 136 13.86 -5.65 21.04
CA ASP A 136 13.44 -4.61 22.00
C ASP A 136 13.98 -4.84 23.41
N GLN A 137 14.23 -6.10 23.80
CA GLN A 137 14.94 -6.41 25.04
C GLN A 137 16.45 -6.10 24.98
N LEU A 138 17.02 -5.97 23.77
CA LEU A 138 18.42 -5.68 23.54
C LEU A 138 18.70 -4.21 23.18
N LEU A 139 17.69 -3.48 22.72
CA LEU A 139 17.82 -2.12 22.21
C LEU A 139 16.77 -1.19 22.86
N LYS A 140 17.07 -0.69 24.05
CA LYS A 140 16.30 0.41 24.68
C LYS A 140 16.58 1.75 23.99
N ASN A 141 16.20 1.90 22.73
CA ASN A 141 16.12 3.19 22.06
C ASN A 141 14.90 3.21 21.11
N PRO A 142 14.09 4.26 21.13
CA PRO A 142 12.91 4.36 20.27
C PRO A 142 13.34 4.56 18.81
N ILE A 143 13.08 3.56 17.96
CA ILE A 143 13.20 3.71 16.51
C ILE A 143 11.92 4.41 16.04
N GLU A 144 12.05 5.64 15.61
CA GLU A 144 11.02 6.37 14.89
C GLU A 144 10.59 5.56 13.65
N LYS A 145 9.28 5.34 13.53
CA LYS A 145 8.69 4.71 12.33
C LYS A 145 8.89 5.66 11.15
N SER A 146 9.86 5.37 10.29
CA SER A 146 9.99 6.10 9.03
C SER A 146 8.80 5.77 8.13
N THR A 147 8.05 6.80 7.77
CA THR A 147 6.93 6.76 6.81
C THR A 147 7.41 6.66 5.36
N THR A 148 8.67 6.32 5.14
CA THR A 148 9.33 6.40 3.84
C THR A 148 9.01 5.22 2.94
N LYS A 149 8.70 5.52 1.68
CA LYS A 149 8.31 4.55 0.66
C LYS A 149 9.55 3.85 0.10
N LYS A 150 9.65 2.52 0.27
CA LYS A 150 10.79 1.74 -0.22
C LYS A 150 10.73 1.43 -1.73
N ARG A 151 9.56 1.55 -2.35
CA ARG A 151 9.34 1.31 -3.79
C ARG A 151 8.20 2.14 -4.33
N PHE A 152 8.28 2.49 -5.61
CA PHE A 152 7.22 3.17 -6.36
C PHE A 152 6.53 2.20 -7.31
N THR A 153 5.22 2.33 -7.43
CA THR A 153 4.42 1.59 -8.40
C THR A 153 4.35 2.39 -9.70
N ILE A 154 4.66 1.75 -10.82
CA ILE A 154 4.57 2.33 -12.16
C ILE A 154 3.42 1.65 -12.90
N ASN A 155 2.50 2.46 -13.38
CA ASN A 155 1.34 2.01 -14.12
C ASN A 155 1.48 2.41 -15.59
N THR A 156 1.43 1.43 -16.48
CA THR A 156 1.39 1.65 -17.93
C THR A 156 0.17 0.95 -18.52
N PRO A 157 -0.26 1.31 -19.74
CA PRO A 157 -1.39 0.63 -20.40
C PRO A 157 -1.20 -0.88 -20.61
N LYS A 158 0.04 -1.37 -20.52
CA LYS A 158 0.38 -2.78 -20.78
C LYS A 158 0.69 -3.58 -19.53
N GLU A 159 1.22 -2.94 -18.48
CA GLU A 159 1.72 -3.62 -17.28
C GLU A 159 1.81 -2.69 -16.08
N ILE A 160 1.77 -3.28 -14.89
CA ILE A 160 2.07 -2.62 -13.62
C ILE A 160 3.34 -3.26 -13.08
N TYR A 161 4.33 -2.43 -12.73
CA TYR A 161 5.58 -2.90 -12.15
C TYR A 161 6.07 -1.98 -11.04
N PHE A 162 7.08 -2.43 -10.30
CA PHE A 162 7.62 -1.69 -9.16
C PHE A 162 9.06 -1.30 -9.42
N ILE A 163 9.44 -0.13 -8.89
CA ILE A 163 10.84 0.33 -8.85
C ILE A 163 11.21 0.53 -7.40
N GLU A 164 12.28 -0.10 -6.96
CA GLU A 164 12.85 0.14 -5.66
C GLU A 164 13.40 1.57 -5.59
N THR A 165 13.12 2.26 -4.49
CA THR A 165 13.52 3.66 -4.29
C THR A 165 15.04 3.83 -4.37
N GLU A 166 15.79 2.82 -3.97
CA GLU A 166 17.27 2.78 -4.07
C GLU A 166 17.80 2.80 -5.50
N ASN A 167 17.00 2.34 -6.46
CA ASN A 167 17.36 2.30 -7.88
C ASN A 167 16.96 3.58 -8.62
N ILE A 168 16.35 4.55 -7.96
CA ILE A 168 15.96 5.83 -8.55
C ILE A 168 17.12 6.82 -8.36
N VAL A 169 17.60 7.37 -9.48
CA VAL A 169 18.70 8.36 -9.51
C VAL A 169 18.17 9.75 -9.17
N PHE A 170 17.05 10.13 -9.79
CA PHE A 170 16.38 11.40 -9.50
C PHE A 170 14.90 11.39 -9.94
N PHE A 171 14.13 12.30 -9.36
CA PHE A 171 12.77 12.61 -9.78
C PHE A 171 12.75 13.95 -10.48
N ARG A 172 11.93 14.07 -11.53
CA ARG A 172 11.77 15.29 -12.31
C ARG A 172 10.31 15.59 -12.60
N ALA A 173 9.90 16.82 -12.32
CA ALA A 173 8.61 17.35 -12.74
C ALA A 173 8.72 18.02 -14.12
N GLU A 174 7.92 17.55 -15.07
CA GLU A 174 7.83 18.08 -16.43
C GLU A 174 6.35 18.16 -16.85
N GLU A 175 5.89 19.28 -17.36
CA GLU A 175 4.53 19.45 -17.94
C GLU A 175 3.39 18.98 -17.03
N GLY A 176 3.52 19.18 -15.72
CA GLY A 176 2.48 18.85 -14.74
C GLY A 176 2.46 17.38 -14.28
N VAL A 177 3.43 16.58 -14.70
CA VAL A 177 3.61 15.18 -14.26
C VAL A 177 4.99 14.98 -13.64
N VAL A 178 5.16 13.93 -12.85
CA VAL A 178 6.44 13.58 -12.23
C VAL A 178 6.97 12.26 -12.79
N PHE A 179 8.23 12.26 -13.13
CA PHE A 179 8.97 11.08 -13.57
C PHE A 179 10.03 10.67 -12.57
N ALA A 180 10.23 9.37 -12.40
CA ALA A 180 11.43 8.80 -11.80
C ALA A 180 12.38 8.35 -12.91
N ILE A 181 13.67 8.63 -12.75
CA ILE A 181 14.73 8.17 -13.64
C ILE A 181 15.57 7.16 -12.84
N ASP A 182 15.67 5.93 -13.38
CA ASP A 182 16.40 4.85 -12.72
C ASP A 182 17.88 4.81 -13.09
N ILE A 183 18.60 3.86 -12.45
CA ILE A 183 20.03 3.62 -12.69
C ILE A 183 20.37 3.19 -14.13
N PHE A 184 19.37 2.76 -14.93
CA PHE A 184 19.52 2.42 -16.34
C PHE A 184 19.13 3.59 -17.26
N SER A 185 18.94 4.79 -16.70
CA SER A 185 18.45 5.99 -17.42
C SER A 185 17.05 5.86 -18.01
N LYS A 186 16.28 4.87 -17.56
CA LYS A 186 14.89 4.68 -18.01
C LYS A 186 13.98 5.65 -17.24
N LYS A 187 13.07 6.28 -18.00
CA LYS A 187 12.09 7.25 -17.49
C LYS A 187 10.77 6.54 -17.17
N HIS A 188 10.27 6.72 -15.96
CA HIS A 188 9.07 6.10 -15.44
C HIS A 188 8.09 7.16 -14.97
N LEU A 189 6.88 7.18 -15.55
CA LEU A 189 5.82 8.08 -15.14
C LEU A 189 5.27 7.65 -13.78
N LEU A 190 5.21 8.56 -12.83
CA LEU A 190 4.66 8.33 -11.50
C LEU A 190 3.19 8.77 -11.43
N ASN A 191 2.47 8.18 -10.47
CA ASN A 191 1.08 8.56 -10.18
C ASN A 191 1.00 9.87 -9.36
N GLN A 192 2.06 10.24 -8.66
CA GLN A 192 2.15 11.50 -7.92
C GLN A 192 2.30 12.66 -8.89
N ASN A 193 1.47 13.68 -8.73
CA ASN A 193 1.42 14.82 -9.64
C ASN A 193 2.41 15.93 -9.29
N THR A 194 2.97 15.93 -8.08
CA THR A 194 3.90 16.96 -7.62
C THR A 194 5.13 16.40 -6.95
N LEU A 195 6.27 17.13 -7.04
CA LEU A 195 7.47 16.78 -6.28
C LEU A 195 7.28 16.92 -4.76
N LYS A 196 6.32 17.75 -4.32
CA LYS A 196 6.00 17.89 -2.90
C LYS A 196 5.42 16.59 -2.35
N ASP A 197 4.55 15.92 -3.11
CA ASP A 197 3.99 14.61 -2.74
C ASP A 197 5.08 13.53 -2.68
N ILE A 198 6.05 13.61 -3.60
CA ILE A 198 7.21 12.71 -3.61
C ILE A 198 8.09 12.95 -2.37
N GLU A 199 8.40 14.21 -2.01
CA GLU A 199 9.22 14.54 -0.83
C GLU A 199 8.68 13.92 0.46
N LEU A 200 7.35 13.90 0.64
CA LEU A 200 6.71 13.31 1.82
C LEU A 200 6.87 11.78 1.91
N LEU A 201 7.21 11.13 0.80
CA LEU A 201 7.37 9.68 0.70
C LEU A 201 8.84 9.22 0.76
N LEU A 202 9.79 10.16 0.70
CA LEU A 202 11.22 9.88 0.62
C LEU A 202 11.93 10.06 1.96
N GLU A 203 13.01 9.32 2.15
CA GLU A 203 13.95 9.55 3.25
C GLU A 203 14.73 10.84 3.02
N THR A 204 14.63 11.80 3.94
CA THR A 204 15.34 13.09 3.88
C THR A 204 16.86 12.94 3.93
N GLU A 205 17.34 11.83 4.49
CA GLU A 205 18.78 11.53 4.53
C GLU A 205 19.31 11.06 3.17
N SER A 206 18.48 10.35 2.38
CA SER A 206 18.86 9.74 1.10
C SER A 206 18.61 10.66 -0.09
N PHE A 207 17.59 11.52 -0.02
CA PHE A 207 17.18 12.39 -1.11
C PHE A 207 17.34 13.87 -0.76
N PHE A 208 17.50 14.68 -1.81
CA PHE A 208 17.63 16.13 -1.67
C PHE A 208 17.00 16.86 -2.86
N ARG A 209 16.15 17.85 -2.60
CA ARG A 209 15.55 18.70 -3.63
C ARG A 209 16.55 19.77 -4.04
N ILE A 210 16.99 19.74 -5.29
CA ILE A 210 18.01 20.64 -5.80
C ILE A 210 17.43 21.92 -6.43
N ASN A 211 16.19 21.83 -6.93
CA ASN A 211 15.48 22.97 -7.52
C ASN A 211 13.95 22.72 -7.51
N ARG A 212 13.18 23.63 -8.15
CA ARG A 212 11.72 23.53 -8.22
C ARG A 212 11.22 22.30 -8.97
N SER A 213 12.07 21.69 -9.82
CA SER A 213 11.68 20.64 -10.76
C SER A 213 12.39 19.30 -10.51
N GLU A 214 13.30 19.20 -9.54
CA GLU A 214 14.13 18.01 -9.36
C GLU A 214 14.46 17.69 -7.90
N ILE A 215 14.37 16.37 -7.58
CA ILE A 215 14.85 15.76 -6.34
C ILE A 215 15.85 14.68 -6.73
N VAL A 216 17.03 14.67 -6.13
CA VAL A 216 18.11 13.72 -6.47
C VAL A 216 18.40 12.77 -5.31
N HIS A 217 18.79 11.54 -5.64
CA HIS A 217 19.28 10.55 -4.68
C HIS A 217 20.77 10.77 -4.45
N LYS A 218 21.17 11.08 -3.22
CA LYS A 218 22.56 11.40 -2.85
C LYS A 218 23.55 10.29 -3.20
N LYS A 219 23.14 9.04 -3.09
CA LYS A 219 23.95 7.84 -3.38
C LYS A 219 24.44 7.77 -4.83
N HIS A 220 23.65 8.30 -5.77
CA HIS A 220 23.96 8.22 -7.20
C HIS A 220 24.70 9.45 -7.73
N ILE A 221 25.01 10.44 -6.87
CA ILE A 221 25.80 11.60 -7.26
C ILE A 221 27.27 11.19 -7.36
N GLN A 222 27.83 11.25 -8.58
CA GLN A 222 29.25 11.03 -8.81
C GLN A 222 30.07 12.30 -8.52
N LYS A 223 29.59 13.47 -9.00
CA LYS A 223 30.33 14.73 -8.94
C LYS A 223 29.40 15.92 -9.02
N ILE A 224 29.76 16.98 -8.33
CA ILE A 224 29.12 18.30 -8.43
C ILE A 224 30.18 19.27 -8.98
N GLU A 225 29.89 19.91 -10.10
CA GLU A 225 30.80 20.82 -10.82
C GLU A 225 30.19 22.23 -10.89
N LYS A 226 31.05 23.23 -10.89
CA LYS A 226 30.62 24.61 -11.13
C LYS A 226 30.35 24.78 -12.62
N TYR A 227 29.10 25.03 -12.98
CA TYR A 227 28.68 25.21 -14.38
C TYR A 227 28.78 26.68 -14.83
N SER A 228 28.41 27.61 -13.95
CA SER A 228 28.54 29.06 -14.15
C SER A 228 28.76 29.78 -12.82
N LYS A 229 28.81 31.14 -12.84
CA LYS A 229 28.94 31.93 -11.60
C LYS A 229 27.90 31.59 -10.54
N ASN A 230 26.67 31.25 -10.96
CA ASN A 230 25.53 31.04 -10.06
C ASN A 230 24.82 29.69 -10.25
N SER A 231 25.44 28.71 -10.94
CA SER A 231 24.84 27.40 -11.13
C SER A 231 25.86 26.28 -10.98
N LEU A 232 25.35 25.15 -10.47
CA LEU A 232 26.07 23.89 -10.31
C LEU A 232 25.46 22.85 -11.24
N ALA A 233 26.30 21.97 -11.79
CA ALA A 233 25.89 20.79 -12.53
C ALA A 233 26.16 19.54 -11.67
N ILE A 234 25.20 18.61 -11.66
CA ILE A 234 25.34 17.33 -10.99
C ILE A 234 25.57 16.26 -12.05
N LYS A 235 26.62 15.48 -11.88
CA LYS A 235 26.89 14.31 -12.67
C LYS A 235 26.54 13.08 -11.85
N PHE A 236 25.77 12.18 -12.45
CA PHE A 236 25.39 10.90 -11.84
C PHE A 236 26.34 9.78 -12.28
N LEU A 237 26.33 8.71 -11.49
CA LEU A 237 27.08 7.47 -11.75
C LEU A 237 26.64 6.80 -13.05
#